data_2efa449922d65f151d50dc087a6b9a40
#
_entry.id   2efa449922d65f151d50dc087a6b9a40
#
_cell.length_a   1.000
_cell.length_b   1.000
_cell.length_c   1.000
_cell.angle_alpha   90.00
_cell.angle_beta   90.00
_cell.angle_gamma   90.00
#
_symmetry.space_group_name_H-M   'P 1'
#
loop_
_entity.id
_entity.type
_entity.pdbx_description
1 polymer ?
#
loop_
_entity_poly.entity_id
_entity_poly.type
_entity_poly.pdbx_seq_one_letter_code
_entity_poly.pdbx_strand_id
1 'polypeptide(L)'
;FTQGATWEDVLSRQSQSKLLGASAAYYGFFRTADQVLCLGAGGSVVQKRLLKVLGLTDPLLETEGFQPDDLGLHVNEQRIRVEQRLMEQSLEHWMPLLLAADVPASRVNLKAQLLENEQVLANHYLSQMTHPVVGDVTVVSPPVQFSKTTLEIRTPSPTLGQHTIEVLREAGIPDGTIESLASEGKIKKPA
;
A
#
# COMPACT_ATOMS: atom_id res chain seq x y z
N PHE A 1 -4.45 -2.54 15.39
CA PHE A 1 -3.83 -1.73 14.32
C PHE A 1 -2.67 -0.96 14.94
N THR A 2 -1.46 -1.48 14.78
CA THR A 2 -0.21 -0.84 15.15
C THR A 2 -0.02 0.46 14.40
N GLN A 3 0.54 1.45 15.10
CA GLN A 3 0.92 2.80 14.72
C GLN A 3 0.95 3.03 13.21
N GLY A 4 0.09 3.95 12.75
CA GLY A 4 -0.10 4.20 11.33
C GLY A 4 1.20 4.61 10.65
N ALA A 5 1.48 4.02 9.48
CA ALA A 5 2.53 4.50 8.61
C ALA A 5 2.26 5.98 8.29
N THR A 6 3.30 6.79 8.35
CA THR A 6 3.26 8.20 7.96
C THR A 6 3.55 8.35 6.48
N TRP A 7 3.29 9.53 5.92
CA TRP A 7 3.70 9.86 4.55
C TRP A 7 5.23 9.79 4.38
N GLU A 8 6.00 10.13 5.41
CA GLU A 8 7.46 10.00 5.45
C GLU A 8 7.91 8.55 5.31
N ASP A 9 7.22 7.60 5.95
CA ASP A 9 7.50 6.17 5.81
C ASP A 9 7.27 5.68 4.37
N VAL A 10 6.21 6.16 3.71
CA VAL A 10 5.89 5.84 2.31
C VAL A 10 6.97 6.39 1.38
N LEU A 11 7.35 7.65 1.56
CA LEU A 11 8.32 8.34 0.71
C LEU A 11 9.74 7.80 0.89
N SER A 12 10.15 7.44 2.11
CA SER A 12 11.49 6.91 2.40
C SER A 12 11.75 5.55 1.73
N ARG A 13 10.73 4.72 1.60
CA ARG A 13 10.84 3.40 0.94
C ARG A 13 11.04 3.50 -0.57
N GLN A 14 10.61 4.60 -1.18
CA GLN A 14 10.75 4.80 -2.62
C GLN A 14 12.18 5.09 -3.06
N SER A 15 12.99 5.76 -2.25
CA SER A 15 14.37 6.15 -2.58
C SER A 15 15.29 4.96 -2.86
N GLN A 16 14.85 3.72 -2.54
CA GLN A 16 15.63 2.49 -2.71
C GLN A 16 15.38 1.75 -4.03
N SER A 17 14.44 2.19 -4.86
CA SER A 17 14.11 1.50 -6.11
C SER A 17 15.04 1.91 -7.26
N LYS A 18 16.07 1.12 -7.51
CA LYS A 18 17.00 1.25 -8.66
C LYS A 18 16.40 0.76 -10.00
N LEU A 19 15.16 0.27 -10.00
CA LEU A 19 14.56 -0.46 -11.14
C LEU A 19 13.96 0.44 -12.23
N LEU A 20 13.77 1.73 -12.00
CA LEU A 20 12.97 2.59 -12.88
C LEU A 20 13.79 3.36 -13.93
N GLY A 21 15.12 3.38 -13.85
CA GLY A 21 15.96 4.12 -14.81
C GLY A 21 15.50 5.57 -15.00
N ALA A 22 15.48 6.07 -16.24
CA ALA A 22 15.03 7.42 -16.57
C ALA A 22 13.57 7.70 -16.17
N SER A 23 12.71 6.69 -16.08
CA SER A 23 11.32 6.85 -15.66
C SER A 23 11.18 7.22 -14.18
N ALA A 24 12.21 7.05 -13.35
CA ALA A 24 12.17 7.38 -11.93
C ALA A 24 11.90 8.88 -11.66
N ALA A 25 12.19 9.75 -12.64
CA ALA A 25 11.85 11.17 -12.56
C ALA A 25 10.34 11.42 -12.49
N TYR A 26 9.51 10.53 -13.07
CA TYR A 26 8.08 10.75 -13.33
C TYR A 26 7.19 9.64 -12.80
N TYR A 27 7.76 8.65 -12.14
CA TYR A 27 7.05 7.48 -11.65
C TYR A 27 7.24 7.32 -10.13
N GLY A 28 6.15 7.06 -9.42
CA GLY A 28 6.15 6.78 -7.98
C GLY A 28 5.44 7.82 -7.15
N PHE A 29 5.89 8.04 -5.92
CA PHE A 29 5.23 8.92 -4.96
C PHE A 29 5.85 10.31 -4.93
N PHE A 30 5.00 11.33 -4.91
CA PHE A 30 5.39 12.74 -4.90
C PHE A 30 4.55 13.49 -3.87
N ARG A 31 5.15 14.49 -3.22
CA ARG A 31 4.42 15.39 -2.35
C ARG A 31 3.63 16.41 -3.17
N THR A 32 2.44 16.73 -2.69
CA THR A 32 1.70 17.94 -3.04
C THR A 32 1.73 18.90 -1.86
N ALA A 33 1.04 20.04 -1.94
CA ALA A 33 0.99 20.99 -0.83
C ALA A 33 0.41 20.38 0.47
N ASP A 34 -0.44 19.37 0.36
CA ASP A 34 -1.23 18.84 1.47
C ASP A 34 -1.18 17.30 1.64
N GLN A 35 -0.81 16.55 0.61
CA GLN A 35 -0.89 15.08 0.61
C GLN A 35 0.21 14.44 -0.24
N VAL A 36 0.11 13.13 -0.47
CA VAL A 36 0.99 12.38 -1.37
C VAL A 36 0.20 11.84 -2.56
N LEU A 37 0.75 12.08 -3.74
CA LEU A 37 0.27 11.64 -5.04
C LEU A 37 1.14 10.47 -5.53
N CYS A 38 0.51 9.44 -6.08
CA CYS A 38 1.18 8.41 -6.87
C CYS A 38 1.03 8.73 -8.35
N LEU A 39 2.15 8.81 -9.08
CA LEU A 39 2.20 9.01 -10.54
C LEU A 39 2.66 7.73 -11.24
N GLY A 40 2.00 7.39 -12.35
CA GLY A 40 2.32 6.24 -13.20
C GLY A 40 2.88 6.61 -14.57
N ALA A 41 3.65 7.69 -14.69
CA ALA A 41 4.19 8.16 -15.97
C ALA A 41 5.44 7.37 -16.41
N GLY A 42 5.27 6.07 -16.72
CA GLY A 42 6.35 5.14 -17.05
C GLY A 42 6.89 5.25 -18.49
N GLY A 43 6.13 5.79 -19.44
CA GLY A 43 6.51 5.89 -20.85
C GLY A 43 6.59 7.33 -21.34
N SER A 44 7.43 7.60 -22.35
CA SER A 44 7.71 8.95 -22.86
C SER A 44 6.47 9.75 -23.26
N VAL A 45 5.45 9.10 -23.83
CA VAL A 45 4.18 9.75 -24.19
C VAL A 45 3.46 10.29 -22.95
N VAL A 46 3.37 9.49 -21.90
CA VAL A 46 2.71 9.89 -20.65
C VAL A 46 3.56 10.93 -19.90
N GLN A 47 4.88 10.79 -19.92
CA GLN A 47 5.80 11.77 -19.36
C GLN A 47 5.65 13.15 -19.99
N LYS A 48 5.55 13.22 -21.33
CA LYS A 48 5.27 14.49 -22.03
C LYS A 48 3.93 15.11 -21.66
N ARG A 49 2.89 14.28 -21.48
CA ARG A 49 1.58 14.76 -21.00
C ARG A 49 1.66 15.31 -19.58
N LEU A 50 2.34 14.61 -18.68
CA LEU A 50 2.60 15.07 -17.31
C LEU A 50 3.33 16.42 -17.30
N LEU A 51 4.45 16.53 -18.02
CA LEU A 51 5.22 17.76 -18.10
C LEU A 51 4.39 18.93 -18.65
N LYS A 52 3.55 18.68 -19.65
CA LYS A 52 2.62 19.69 -20.17
C LYS A 52 1.63 20.18 -19.11
N VAL A 53 1.06 19.27 -18.30
CA VAL A 53 0.17 19.64 -17.18
C VAL A 53 0.89 20.47 -16.14
N LEU A 54 2.14 20.12 -15.84
CA LEU A 54 2.95 20.82 -14.85
C LEU A 54 3.58 22.12 -15.39
N GLY A 55 3.54 22.38 -16.70
CA GLY A 55 4.23 23.50 -17.32
C GLY A 55 5.76 23.36 -17.28
N LEU A 56 6.25 22.14 -17.34
CA LEU A 56 7.68 21.79 -17.31
C LEU A 56 8.12 21.22 -18.65
N THR A 57 9.44 21.23 -18.88
CA THR A 57 10.10 20.65 -20.06
C THR A 57 11.25 19.75 -19.61
N ASP A 58 11.57 18.74 -20.43
CA ASP A 58 12.74 17.88 -20.27
C ASP A 58 13.42 17.68 -21.62
N PRO A 59 14.68 18.15 -21.81
CA PRO A 59 15.43 17.96 -23.05
C PRO A 59 15.57 16.50 -23.48
N LEU A 60 15.63 15.55 -22.53
CA LEU A 60 15.71 14.12 -22.82
C LEU A 60 14.46 13.60 -23.57
N LEU A 61 13.32 14.22 -23.36
CA LEU A 61 12.05 13.84 -23.99
C LEU A 61 11.72 14.69 -25.23
N GLU A 62 12.29 15.88 -25.37
CA GLU A 62 11.92 16.87 -26.38
C GLU A 62 12.94 17.00 -27.51
N THR A 63 14.22 16.74 -27.22
CA THR A 63 15.31 16.93 -28.17
C THR A 63 15.84 15.59 -28.68
N GLU A 64 15.69 15.33 -29.97
CA GLU A 64 16.20 14.11 -30.58
C GLU A 64 17.74 14.04 -30.43
N GLY A 65 18.22 12.89 -29.99
CA GLY A 65 19.66 12.64 -29.78
C GLY A 65 20.26 13.30 -28.56
N PHE A 66 19.49 14.01 -27.72
CA PHE A 66 20.00 14.55 -26.48
C PHE A 66 20.40 13.40 -25.52
N GLN A 67 21.61 13.51 -25.00
CA GLN A 67 22.15 12.60 -23.99
C GLN A 67 22.74 13.45 -22.87
N PRO A 68 22.25 13.32 -21.63
CA PRO A 68 22.87 14.01 -20.48
C PRO A 68 24.22 13.38 -20.14
N ASP A 69 25.18 14.17 -19.69
CA ASP A 69 26.49 13.71 -19.26
C ASP A 69 26.39 12.70 -18.11
N ASP A 70 25.45 12.91 -17.21
CA ASP A 70 25.07 11.99 -16.13
C ASP A 70 23.55 11.80 -16.11
N LEU A 71 23.11 10.62 -16.53
CA LEU A 71 21.67 10.29 -16.54
C LEU A 71 21.08 10.23 -15.12
N GLY A 72 21.84 9.77 -14.14
CA GLY A 72 21.36 9.66 -12.75
C GLY A 72 21.14 11.04 -12.13
N LEU A 73 22.06 11.97 -12.37
CA LEU A 73 21.92 13.35 -11.92
C LEU A 73 20.73 14.02 -12.63
N HIS A 74 20.61 13.88 -13.95
CA HIS A 74 19.50 14.40 -14.73
C HIS A 74 18.13 13.92 -14.21
N VAL A 75 17.99 12.61 -13.97
CA VAL A 75 16.77 12.01 -13.44
C VAL A 75 16.40 12.59 -12.06
N ASN A 76 17.40 12.78 -11.19
CA ASN A 76 17.20 13.38 -9.88
C ASN A 76 16.75 14.85 -9.97
N GLU A 77 17.38 15.63 -10.83
CA GLU A 77 17.01 17.03 -11.05
C GLU A 77 15.57 17.16 -11.59
N GLN A 78 15.21 16.35 -12.58
CA GLN A 78 13.85 16.34 -13.10
C GLN A 78 12.83 15.93 -12.02
N ARG A 79 13.15 14.92 -11.21
CA ARG A 79 12.30 14.51 -10.10
C ARG A 79 12.06 15.63 -9.09
N ILE A 80 13.12 16.33 -8.70
CA ILE A 80 13.03 17.48 -7.78
C ILE A 80 12.14 18.56 -8.38
N ARG A 81 12.30 18.91 -9.65
CA ARG A 81 11.47 19.91 -10.35
C ARG A 81 10.00 19.52 -10.38
N VAL A 82 9.70 18.25 -10.68
CA VAL A 82 8.33 17.72 -10.68
C VAL A 82 7.73 17.84 -9.27
N GLU A 83 8.44 17.42 -8.24
CA GLU A 83 7.94 17.48 -6.87
C GLU A 83 7.74 18.92 -6.39
N GLN A 84 8.70 19.81 -6.64
CA GLN A 84 8.57 21.24 -6.31
C GLN A 84 7.31 21.85 -6.96
N ARG A 85 7.08 21.53 -8.24
CA ARG A 85 5.89 22.02 -8.94
C ARG A 85 4.59 21.45 -8.36
N LEU A 86 4.55 20.18 -8.03
CA LEU A 86 3.39 19.54 -7.40
C LEU A 86 3.10 20.10 -6.00
N MET A 87 4.13 20.49 -5.26
CA MET A 87 3.99 21.10 -3.93
C MET A 87 3.41 22.54 -3.96
N GLU A 88 3.31 23.17 -5.12
CA GLU A 88 2.69 24.50 -5.23
C GLU A 88 1.16 24.49 -5.07
N GLN A 89 0.51 23.33 -5.27
CA GLN A 89 -0.94 23.18 -5.19
C GLN A 89 -1.34 21.91 -4.44
N SER A 90 -2.61 21.86 -4.03
CA SER A 90 -3.18 20.71 -3.34
C SER A 90 -3.36 19.50 -4.28
N LEU A 91 -3.52 18.31 -3.70
CA LEU A 91 -3.86 17.10 -4.44
C LEU A 91 -5.18 17.28 -5.23
N GLU A 92 -6.18 17.90 -4.63
CA GLU A 92 -7.47 18.17 -5.26
C GLU A 92 -7.36 19.07 -6.49
N HIS A 93 -6.38 19.97 -6.53
CA HIS A 93 -6.08 20.76 -7.72
C HIS A 93 -5.48 19.91 -8.84
N TRP A 94 -4.50 19.06 -8.52
CA TRP A 94 -3.77 18.30 -9.54
C TRP A 94 -4.54 17.13 -10.12
N MET A 95 -5.33 16.41 -9.32
CA MET A 95 -6.00 15.18 -9.76
C MET A 95 -6.86 15.33 -11.01
N PRO A 96 -7.80 16.30 -11.12
CA PRO A 96 -8.60 16.45 -12.33
C PRO A 96 -7.78 16.83 -13.56
N LEU A 97 -6.71 17.63 -13.41
CA LEU A 97 -5.84 18.03 -14.52
C LEU A 97 -5.03 16.84 -15.06
N LEU A 98 -4.49 16.01 -14.17
CA LEU A 98 -3.74 14.83 -14.54
C LEU A 98 -4.61 13.77 -15.21
N LEU A 99 -5.80 13.50 -14.67
CA LEU A 99 -6.75 12.56 -15.24
C LEU A 99 -7.27 13.03 -16.60
N ALA A 100 -7.60 14.32 -16.76
CA ALA A 100 -8.02 14.88 -18.05
C ALA A 100 -6.93 14.81 -19.13
N ALA A 101 -5.66 14.82 -18.72
CA ALA A 101 -4.51 14.64 -19.62
C ALA A 101 -4.16 13.15 -19.86
N ASP A 102 -4.94 12.21 -19.34
CA ASP A 102 -4.68 10.77 -19.42
C ASP A 102 -3.30 10.41 -18.84
N VAL A 103 -2.98 11.01 -17.68
CA VAL A 103 -1.81 10.67 -16.87
C VAL A 103 -2.27 9.80 -15.71
N PRO A 104 -1.80 8.54 -15.61
CA PRO A 104 -2.14 7.69 -14.49
C PRO A 104 -1.68 8.31 -13.17
N ALA A 105 -2.64 8.63 -12.33
CA ALA A 105 -2.43 9.27 -11.04
C ALA A 105 -3.45 8.78 -10.02
N SER A 106 -3.04 8.68 -8.77
CA SER A 106 -3.94 8.35 -7.67
C SER A 106 -3.49 8.97 -6.36
N ARG A 107 -4.44 9.20 -5.46
CA ARG A 107 -4.18 9.54 -4.07
C ARG A 107 -3.49 8.35 -3.38
N VAL A 108 -2.51 8.61 -2.55
CA VAL A 108 -1.95 7.59 -1.65
C VAL A 108 -2.73 7.61 -0.34
N ASN A 109 -3.43 6.53 -0.05
CA ASN A 109 -4.20 6.39 1.18
C ASN A 109 -3.34 5.79 2.30
N LEU A 110 -3.41 6.37 3.49
CA LEU A 110 -2.93 5.74 4.72
C LEU A 110 -3.93 4.69 5.19
N LYS A 111 -3.48 3.72 6.00
CA LYS A 111 -4.33 2.60 6.46
C LYS A 111 -5.62 3.06 7.13
N ALA A 112 -5.59 4.12 7.94
CA ALA A 112 -6.78 4.66 8.58
C ALA A 112 -7.82 5.18 7.57
N GLN A 113 -7.38 5.75 6.46
CA GLN A 113 -8.26 6.28 5.41
C GLN A 113 -8.96 5.18 4.60
N LEU A 114 -8.46 3.94 4.65
CA LEU A 114 -9.11 2.80 3.97
C LEU A 114 -10.47 2.47 4.58
N LEU A 115 -10.70 2.77 5.85
CA LEU A 115 -11.98 2.53 6.52
C LEU A 115 -13.13 3.37 5.95
N GLU A 116 -12.82 4.50 5.33
CA GLU A 116 -13.77 5.43 4.74
C GLU A 116 -13.66 5.51 3.21
N ASN A 117 -12.76 4.73 2.63
CA ASN A 117 -12.52 4.76 1.19
C ASN A 117 -13.66 4.09 0.43
N GLU A 118 -14.35 4.83 -0.43
CA GLU A 118 -15.53 4.38 -1.19
C GLU A 118 -15.25 3.09 -1.99
N GLN A 119 -14.08 2.98 -2.63
CA GLN A 119 -13.72 1.82 -3.43
C GLN A 119 -13.47 0.59 -2.56
N VAL A 120 -12.88 0.76 -1.38
CA VAL A 120 -12.65 -0.31 -0.40
C VAL A 120 -13.98 -0.83 0.14
N LEU A 121 -14.90 0.08 0.45
CA LEU A 121 -16.24 -0.27 0.93
C LEU A 121 -17.10 -0.91 -0.15
N ALA A 122 -17.12 -0.36 -1.37
CA ALA A 122 -17.88 -0.89 -2.49
C ALA A 122 -17.45 -2.31 -2.91
N ASN A 123 -16.18 -2.64 -2.75
CA ASN A 123 -15.66 -3.98 -3.03
C ASN A 123 -15.70 -4.94 -1.82
N HIS A 124 -16.24 -4.52 -0.69
CA HIS A 124 -16.31 -5.33 0.53
C HIS A 124 -14.94 -5.86 1.00
N TYR A 125 -13.88 -5.03 0.86
CA TYR A 125 -12.52 -5.41 1.29
C TYR A 125 -12.35 -5.37 2.81
N LEU A 126 -13.36 -4.92 3.54
CA LEU A 126 -13.41 -4.91 4.99
C LEU A 126 -14.66 -5.64 5.48
N SER A 127 -14.51 -6.41 6.55
CA SER A 127 -15.59 -7.12 7.23
C SER A 127 -15.58 -6.81 8.72
N GLN A 128 -16.75 -6.81 9.33
CA GLN A 128 -16.90 -6.74 10.78
C GLN A 128 -16.97 -8.14 11.37
N MET A 129 -16.30 -8.36 12.49
CA MET A 129 -16.42 -9.60 13.25
C MET A 129 -16.26 -9.34 14.75
N THR A 130 -16.86 -10.19 15.58
CA THR A 130 -16.71 -10.13 17.02
C THR A 130 -15.63 -11.10 17.48
N HIS A 131 -14.56 -10.56 18.07
CA HIS A 131 -13.51 -11.35 18.70
C HIS A 131 -13.85 -11.56 20.19
N PRO A 132 -13.71 -12.79 20.74
CA PRO A 132 -14.19 -13.11 22.10
C PRO A 132 -13.47 -12.32 23.21
N VAL A 133 -12.29 -11.79 22.96
CA VAL A 133 -11.50 -11.05 23.97
C VAL A 133 -11.54 -9.54 23.75
N VAL A 134 -11.45 -9.06 22.49
CA VAL A 134 -11.33 -7.63 22.20
C VAL A 134 -12.62 -7.00 21.66
N GLY A 135 -13.71 -7.78 21.53
CA GLY A 135 -14.98 -7.28 21.01
C GLY A 135 -15.00 -7.10 19.50
N ASP A 136 -15.77 -6.15 19.02
CA ASP A 136 -15.97 -5.91 17.59
C ASP A 136 -14.71 -5.32 16.93
N VAL A 137 -14.29 -5.94 15.86
CA VAL A 137 -13.09 -5.56 15.10
C VAL A 137 -13.40 -5.51 13.60
N THR A 138 -12.79 -4.57 12.92
CA THR A 138 -12.76 -4.53 11.46
C THR A 138 -11.54 -5.29 10.96
N VAL A 139 -11.76 -6.24 10.07
CA VAL A 139 -10.71 -7.09 9.49
C VAL A 139 -10.71 -6.97 7.97
N VAL A 140 -9.58 -7.29 7.35
CA VAL A 140 -9.48 -7.34 5.89
C VAL A 140 -10.18 -8.61 5.40
N SER A 141 -11.12 -8.46 4.48
CA SER A 141 -11.81 -9.56 3.82
C SER A 141 -10.87 -10.32 2.87
N PRO A 142 -11.21 -11.56 2.48
CA PRO A 142 -10.50 -12.25 1.41
C PRO A 142 -10.48 -11.39 0.13
N PRO A 143 -9.31 -11.18 -0.51
CA PRO A 143 -9.20 -10.28 -1.66
C PRO A 143 -9.71 -10.90 -2.96
N VAL A 144 -9.97 -12.20 -2.95
CA VAL A 144 -10.45 -12.96 -4.11
C VAL A 144 -11.95 -13.18 -3.99
N GLN A 145 -12.67 -12.97 -5.08
CA GLN A 145 -14.10 -13.25 -5.17
C GLN A 145 -14.34 -14.38 -6.17
N PHE A 146 -15.11 -15.40 -5.78
CA PHE A 146 -15.51 -16.50 -6.64
C PHE A 146 -16.98 -16.37 -7.02
N SER A 147 -17.31 -16.67 -8.28
CA SER A 147 -18.69 -16.57 -8.79
C SER A 147 -19.66 -17.59 -8.19
N LYS A 148 -19.15 -18.73 -7.69
CA LYS A 148 -19.97 -19.85 -7.18
C LYS A 148 -19.72 -20.20 -5.73
N THR A 149 -18.65 -19.70 -5.12
CA THR A 149 -18.24 -20.02 -3.74
C THR A 149 -18.08 -18.72 -2.97
N THR A 150 -18.92 -18.49 -1.98
CA THR A 150 -18.75 -17.35 -1.09
C THR A 150 -17.58 -17.58 -0.13
N LEU A 151 -16.66 -16.63 -0.08
CA LEU A 151 -15.61 -16.60 0.92
C LEU A 151 -16.08 -15.75 2.11
N GLU A 152 -16.01 -16.35 3.30
CA GLU A 152 -16.40 -15.71 4.54
C GLU A 152 -15.28 -15.87 5.59
N ILE A 153 -15.13 -14.87 6.45
CA ILE A 153 -14.31 -14.98 7.63
C ILE A 153 -15.16 -15.69 8.69
N ARG A 154 -14.86 -16.97 8.94
CA ARG A 154 -15.68 -17.82 9.81
C ARG A 154 -15.33 -17.72 11.29
N THR A 155 -14.05 -17.52 11.58
CA THR A 155 -13.54 -17.51 12.95
C THR A 155 -12.56 -16.35 13.15
N PRO A 156 -12.57 -15.73 14.34
CA PRO A 156 -11.56 -14.75 14.70
C PRO A 156 -10.17 -15.39 14.86
N SER A 157 -9.14 -14.56 14.96
CA SER A 157 -7.81 -15.03 15.32
C SER A 157 -7.84 -15.72 16.68
N PRO A 158 -7.20 -16.90 16.86
CA PRO A 158 -7.21 -17.59 18.12
C PRO A 158 -6.36 -16.86 19.16
N THR A 159 -6.75 -16.98 20.41
CA THR A 159 -5.88 -16.60 21.54
C THR A 159 -4.74 -17.60 21.69
N LEU A 160 -3.65 -17.16 22.35
CA LEU A 160 -2.49 -18.04 22.57
C LEU A 160 -2.89 -19.30 23.36
N GLY A 161 -2.71 -20.46 22.74
CA GLY A 161 -3.01 -21.76 23.32
C GLY A 161 -4.46 -22.24 23.15
N GLN A 162 -5.32 -21.46 22.49
CA GLN A 162 -6.76 -21.77 22.34
C GLN A 162 -7.01 -23.18 21.78
N HIS A 163 -6.25 -23.62 20.81
CA HIS A 163 -6.43 -24.92 20.14
C HIS A 163 -5.34 -25.94 20.52
N THR A 164 -4.50 -25.65 21.50
CA THR A 164 -3.35 -26.51 21.84
C THR A 164 -3.77 -27.95 22.14
N ILE A 165 -4.79 -28.15 22.98
CA ILE A 165 -5.24 -29.49 23.39
C ILE A 165 -5.87 -30.24 22.23
N GLU A 166 -6.71 -29.56 21.44
CA GLU A 166 -7.37 -30.10 20.25
C GLU A 166 -6.33 -30.61 19.23
N VAL A 167 -5.37 -29.76 18.86
CA VAL A 167 -4.32 -30.10 17.91
C VAL A 167 -3.44 -31.25 18.41
N LEU A 168 -3.10 -31.29 19.69
CA LEU A 168 -2.31 -32.40 20.24
C LEU A 168 -3.07 -33.74 20.22
N ARG A 169 -4.39 -33.72 20.52
CA ARG A 169 -5.25 -34.89 20.41
C ARG A 169 -5.39 -35.38 18.98
N GLU A 170 -5.61 -34.47 18.02
CA GLU A 170 -5.65 -34.80 16.58
C GLU A 170 -4.33 -35.42 16.10
N ALA A 171 -3.20 -34.97 16.66
CA ALA A 171 -1.89 -35.55 16.40
C ALA A 171 -1.65 -36.90 17.11
N GLY A 172 -2.64 -37.41 17.83
CA GLY A 172 -2.56 -38.72 18.51
C GLY A 172 -1.78 -38.71 19.82
N ILE A 173 -1.55 -37.53 20.43
CA ILE A 173 -0.86 -37.44 21.72
C ILE A 173 -1.84 -37.83 22.83
N PRO A 174 -1.48 -38.81 23.70
CA PRO A 174 -2.35 -39.25 24.80
C PRO A 174 -2.65 -38.14 25.79
N ASP A 175 -3.89 -38.11 26.35
CA ASP A 175 -4.33 -37.06 27.29
C ASP A 175 -3.42 -36.97 28.53
N GLY A 176 -2.93 -38.09 29.07
CA GLY A 176 -1.98 -38.09 30.17
C GLY A 176 -0.65 -37.36 29.85
N THR A 177 -0.18 -37.46 28.61
CA THR A 177 1.01 -36.71 28.16
C THR A 177 0.70 -35.23 28.02
N ILE A 178 -0.48 -34.89 27.49
CA ILE A 178 -0.94 -33.49 27.37
C ILE A 178 -1.06 -32.82 28.75
N GLU A 179 -1.61 -33.54 29.75
CA GLU A 179 -1.73 -33.05 31.11
C GLU A 179 -0.36 -32.84 31.78
N SER A 180 0.58 -33.77 31.59
CA SER A 180 1.97 -33.62 32.04
C SER A 180 2.63 -32.37 31.45
N LEU A 181 2.56 -32.20 30.14
CA LEU A 181 3.12 -31.03 29.44
C LEU A 181 2.50 -29.71 29.96
N ALA A 182 1.20 -29.72 30.23
CA ALA A 182 0.51 -28.54 30.77
C ALA A 182 0.92 -28.24 32.23
N SER A 183 1.05 -29.29 33.08
CA SER A 183 1.49 -29.13 34.48
C SER A 183 2.94 -28.66 34.57
N GLU A 184 3.80 -29.06 33.63
CA GLU A 184 5.18 -28.61 33.51
C GLU A 184 5.32 -27.21 32.85
N GLY A 185 4.22 -26.57 32.47
CA GLY A 185 4.22 -25.27 31.82
C GLY A 185 4.79 -25.24 30.40
N LYS A 186 4.95 -26.42 29.77
CA LYS A 186 5.50 -26.56 28.40
C LYS A 186 4.48 -26.18 27.32
N ILE A 187 3.19 -26.29 27.63
CA ILE A 187 2.07 -25.87 26.80
C ILE A 187 1.12 -24.96 27.55
N LYS A 188 0.44 -24.06 26.85
CA LYS A 188 -0.66 -23.28 27.44
C LYS A 188 -1.99 -23.99 27.19
N LYS A 189 -2.84 -24.03 28.18
CA LYS A 189 -4.27 -24.35 28.04
C LYS A 189 -5.02 -23.08 27.61
N PRO A 190 -6.18 -23.23 26.95
CA PRO A 190 -7.09 -22.11 26.72
C PRO A 190 -7.40 -21.39 28.04
N ALA A 191 -7.44 -20.06 28.02
CA ALA A 191 -7.88 -19.26 29.17
C ALA A 191 -9.38 -19.42 29.37
#